data_5464a917d0901c419ba36ae895b91a08
#
_entry.id   5464a917d0901c419ba36ae895b91a08
#
_cell.length_a   1.000
_cell.length_b   1.000
_cell.length_c   1.000
_cell.angle_alpha   90.00
_cell.angle_beta   90.00
_cell.angle_gamma   90.00
#
_symmetry.space_group_name_H-M   'P 1'
#
loop_
_entity.id
_entity.type
_entity.pdbx_description
1 polymer ?
#
loop_
_entity_poly.entity_id
_entity_poly.type
_entity_poly.pdbx_seq_one_letter_code
_entity_poly.pdbx_strand_id
1 'polypeptide(L)'
;VLRCFAAAAAFLLAPPLPAAEPLKLDDALRASQAAIGRPLGDYALTAADGRRVRLSEFRGKPLLVNFVYTGCTQVCPTTTTFLARALQEAQAALGADAFSTVTIGFNPPADSPQAMRTFARTHGLDLPHWAFLSPDSADVAALTRDFGFVYAPTAAGFDHLTQLTIVDANGRVFRQIYGDTFALPMLVGPLKELATGAPAPVQNLAALIERVRILCTVYDPLSGRYRLNYALFIEIFAGLSILGSVAWFLTSEWRRQRRAA
;
A
#
# COMPACT_ATOMS: atom_id res chain seq x y z
N VAL A 1 36.17 59.94 -8.39
CA VAL A 1 35.02 59.48 -9.20
C VAL A 1 35.33 58.18 -9.95
N LEU A 2 36.64 57.80 -10.08
CA LEU A 2 37.04 56.65 -10.93
C LEU A 2 37.14 55.29 -10.17
N ARG A 3 36.90 55.24 -8.86
CA ARG A 3 36.99 54.00 -8.05
C ARG A 3 35.66 53.27 -7.81
N CYS A 4 34.49 53.84 -8.16
CA CYS A 4 33.18 53.21 -7.96
C CYS A 4 32.70 52.39 -9.18
N PHE A 5 33.35 52.44 -10.33
CA PHE A 5 32.91 51.69 -11.53
C PHE A 5 33.49 50.27 -11.64
N ALA A 6 34.52 49.91 -10.84
CA ALA A 6 35.13 48.58 -10.92
C ALA A 6 34.38 47.49 -10.13
N ALA A 7 33.50 47.85 -9.21
CA ALA A 7 32.77 46.88 -8.39
C ALA A 7 31.48 46.32 -9.06
N ALA A 8 30.96 46.98 -10.08
CA ALA A 8 29.73 46.57 -10.74
C ALA A 8 29.93 45.50 -11.85
N ALA A 9 31.17 45.31 -12.34
CA ALA A 9 31.42 44.37 -13.43
C ALA A 9 31.69 42.91 -12.98
N ALA A 10 31.95 42.69 -11.67
CA ALA A 10 32.25 41.34 -11.14
C ALA A 10 31.00 40.44 -10.90
N PHE A 11 29.78 41.00 -10.97
CA PHE A 11 28.55 40.24 -10.68
C PHE A 11 27.94 39.53 -11.92
N LEU A 12 28.49 39.78 -13.12
CA LEU A 12 27.94 39.23 -14.37
C LEU A 12 28.64 37.95 -14.87
N LEU A 13 29.59 37.40 -14.11
CA LEU A 13 30.36 36.21 -14.48
C LEU A 13 30.14 35.01 -13.53
N ALA A 14 29.06 34.99 -12.77
CA ALA A 14 28.71 33.76 -12.06
C ALA A 14 28.30 32.68 -13.10
N PRO A 15 28.96 31.51 -13.11
CA PRO A 15 28.52 30.42 -13.98
C PRO A 15 27.08 30.09 -13.68
N PRO A 16 26.22 29.77 -14.69
CA PRO A 16 24.87 29.31 -14.46
C PRO A 16 24.95 28.06 -13.58
N LEU A 17 24.23 28.06 -12.47
CA LEU A 17 24.02 26.85 -11.66
C LEU A 17 23.54 25.76 -12.60
N PRO A 18 24.15 24.55 -12.56
CA PRO A 18 23.69 23.46 -13.39
C PRO A 18 22.22 23.20 -13.08
N ALA A 19 21.37 23.27 -14.11
CA ALA A 19 19.98 22.88 -14.00
C ALA A 19 19.94 21.41 -13.55
N ALA A 20 19.14 21.11 -12.53
CA ALA A 20 18.96 19.72 -12.09
C ALA A 20 18.51 18.87 -13.30
N GLU A 21 19.18 17.75 -13.53
CA GLU A 21 18.78 16.84 -14.60
C GLU A 21 17.35 16.33 -14.34
N PRO A 22 16.48 16.34 -15.37
CA PRO A 22 15.14 15.83 -15.23
C PRO A 22 15.18 14.34 -14.89
N LEU A 23 14.20 13.88 -14.07
CA LEU A 23 14.09 12.47 -13.72
C LEU A 23 13.85 11.62 -14.98
N LYS A 24 14.72 10.64 -15.21
CA LYS A 24 14.50 9.64 -16.26
C LYS A 24 13.52 8.57 -15.75
N LEU A 25 12.31 8.58 -16.26
CA LEU A 25 11.20 7.70 -15.80
C LEU A 25 11.60 6.22 -15.86
N ASP A 26 12.30 5.79 -16.92
CA ASP A 26 12.76 4.39 -17.06
C ASP A 26 13.76 3.99 -15.98
N ASP A 27 14.63 4.91 -15.55
CA ASP A 27 15.61 4.66 -14.48
C ASP A 27 14.88 4.56 -13.14
N ALA A 28 13.92 5.45 -12.88
CA ALA A 28 13.09 5.40 -11.70
C ALA A 28 12.26 4.10 -11.63
N LEU A 29 11.66 3.69 -12.73
CA LEU A 29 10.92 2.43 -12.82
C LEU A 29 11.83 1.22 -12.57
N ARG A 30 13.03 1.17 -13.18
CA ARG A 30 14.00 0.09 -12.92
C ARG A 30 14.42 0.03 -11.45
N ALA A 31 14.70 1.17 -10.83
CA ALA A 31 15.07 1.24 -9.41
C ALA A 31 13.94 0.74 -8.51
N SER A 32 12.70 1.12 -8.81
CA SER A 32 11.50 0.68 -8.10
C SER A 32 11.29 -0.84 -8.23
N GLN A 33 11.39 -1.38 -9.44
CA GLN A 33 11.25 -2.82 -9.67
C GLN A 33 12.37 -3.62 -8.99
N ALA A 34 13.61 -3.11 -8.98
CA ALA A 34 14.74 -3.74 -8.33
C ALA A 34 14.64 -3.78 -6.79
N ALA A 35 13.72 -3.02 -6.20
CA ALA A 35 13.44 -3.06 -4.76
C ALA A 35 12.57 -4.26 -4.36
N ILE A 36 11.84 -4.89 -5.29
CA ILE A 36 10.98 -6.04 -4.99
C ILE A 36 11.83 -7.19 -4.41
N GLY A 37 11.38 -7.76 -3.29
CA GLY A 37 12.10 -8.78 -2.52
C GLY A 37 13.12 -8.22 -1.50
N ARG A 38 13.44 -6.92 -1.55
CA ARG A 38 14.40 -6.28 -0.63
C ARG A 38 13.82 -6.21 0.79
N PRO A 39 14.58 -6.61 1.82
CA PRO A 39 14.23 -6.33 3.19
C PRO A 39 14.40 -4.85 3.48
N LEU A 40 13.44 -4.25 4.17
CA LEU A 40 13.48 -2.86 4.57
C LEU A 40 14.29 -2.68 5.85
N GLY A 41 15.07 -1.60 5.92
CA GLY A 41 15.70 -1.15 7.15
C GLY A 41 14.67 -0.79 8.21
N ASP A 42 15.10 -0.81 9.48
CA ASP A 42 14.23 -0.43 10.60
C ASP A 42 14.43 1.04 10.96
N TYR A 43 13.75 1.91 10.21
CA TYR A 43 13.84 3.35 10.36
C TYR A 43 12.99 3.84 11.53
N ALA A 44 13.53 4.82 12.28
CA ALA A 44 12.80 5.55 13.29
C ALA A 44 12.13 6.78 12.66
N LEU A 45 10.81 6.87 12.76
CA LEU A 45 9.99 7.91 12.15
C LEU A 45 9.19 8.63 13.23
N THR A 46 8.76 9.86 12.97
CA THR A 46 7.87 10.60 13.87
C THR A 46 6.48 10.66 13.27
N ALA A 47 5.49 10.14 13.96
CA ALA A 47 4.09 10.17 13.53
C ALA A 47 3.51 11.59 13.64
N ALA A 48 2.45 11.85 12.90
CA ALA A 48 1.74 13.13 12.90
C ALA A 48 1.25 13.57 14.28
N ASP A 49 1.06 12.65 15.23
CA ASP A 49 0.71 12.92 16.62
C ASP A 49 1.93 13.23 17.51
N GLY A 50 3.15 13.13 16.95
CA GLY A 50 4.41 13.38 17.64
C GLY A 50 5.06 12.13 18.27
N ARG A 51 4.42 10.95 18.23
CA ARG A 51 5.04 9.70 18.71
C ARG A 51 6.19 9.28 17.80
N ARG A 52 7.26 8.77 18.40
CA ARG A 52 8.30 8.04 17.67
C ARG A 52 7.80 6.61 17.44
N VAL A 53 7.89 6.17 16.20
CA VAL A 53 7.53 4.82 15.77
C VAL A 53 8.65 4.23 14.92
N ARG A 54 8.83 2.93 14.99
CA ARG A 54 9.77 2.24 14.12
C ARG A 54 9.02 1.54 12.99
N LEU A 55 9.64 1.48 11.82
CA LEU A 55 9.02 0.79 10.68
C LEU A 55 8.73 -0.68 10.99
N SER A 56 9.54 -1.31 11.85
CA SER A 56 9.34 -2.68 12.33
C SER A 56 8.06 -2.90 13.14
N GLU A 57 7.47 -1.86 13.72
CA GLU A 57 6.20 -1.96 14.47
C GLU A 57 5.01 -2.31 13.57
N PHE A 58 5.13 -2.09 12.27
CA PHE A 58 4.10 -2.45 11.28
C PHE A 58 4.24 -3.89 10.76
N ARG A 59 5.24 -4.68 11.23
CA ARG A 59 5.38 -6.09 10.86
C ARG A 59 4.26 -6.95 11.42
N GLY A 60 4.13 -8.17 10.89
CA GLY A 60 3.09 -9.11 11.29
C GLY A 60 1.86 -9.11 10.39
N LYS A 61 1.65 -8.05 9.60
CA LYS A 61 0.62 -7.95 8.56
C LYS A 61 1.14 -7.13 7.37
N PRO A 62 0.50 -7.22 6.21
CA PRO A 62 0.86 -6.41 5.05
C PRO A 62 0.85 -4.91 5.38
N LEU A 63 1.84 -4.19 4.85
CA LEU A 63 1.94 -2.75 4.99
C LEU A 63 1.92 -2.08 3.62
N LEU A 64 1.06 -1.09 3.44
CA LEU A 64 1.04 -0.22 2.28
C LEU A 64 1.83 1.05 2.57
N VAL A 65 2.73 1.42 1.67
CA VAL A 65 3.57 2.62 1.85
C VAL A 65 3.50 3.48 0.61
N ASN A 66 3.13 4.75 0.79
CA ASN A 66 3.25 5.78 -0.24
C ASN A 66 4.08 6.95 0.28
N PHE A 67 4.75 7.65 -0.66
CA PHE A 67 5.54 8.83 -0.38
C PHE A 67 4.81 10.09 -0.85
N VAL A 68 4.88 11.14 -0.05
CA VAL A 68 4.31 12.46 -0.39
C VAL A 68 5.29 13.57 0.00
N TYR A 69 5.14 14.74 -0.60
CA TYR A 69 5.66 15.98 -0.02
C TYR A 69 4.50 16.97 0.17
N THR A 70 4.44 17.57 1.34
CA THR A 70 3.27 18.36 1.77
C THR A 70 3.10 19.67 0.99
N GLY A 71 4.16 20.13 0.32
CA GLY A 71 4.12 21.28 -0.59
C GLY A 71 3.52 21.01 -1.97
N CYS A 72 3.14 19.78 -2.29
CA CYS A 72 2.50 19.42 -3.56
C CYS A 72 1.05 19.91 -3.59
N THR A 73 0.70 20.75 -4.55
CA THR A 73 -0.65 21.34 -4.63
C THR A 73 -1.56 20.69 -5.68
N GLN A 74 -1.05 19.81 -6.53
CA GLN A 74 -1.81 19.27 -7.67
C GLN A 74 -1.97 17.75 -7.62
N VAL A 75 -0.90 16.99 -7.76
CA VAL A 75 -0.97 15.52 -7.92
C VAL A 75 -1.20 14.79 -6.61
N CYS A 76 -0.43 15.12 -5.55
CA CYS A 76 -0.50 14.43 -4.27
C CYS A 76 -1.90 14.42 -3.63
N PRO A 77 -2.67 15.54 -3.63
CA PRO A 77 -4.04 15.52 -3.11
C PRO A 77 -4.96 14.57 -3.87
N THR A 78 -4.90 14.57 -5.20
CA THR A 78 -5.75 13.72 -6.05
C THR A 78 -5.43 12.25 -5.85
N THR A 79 -4.14 11.89 -5.91
CA THR A 79 -3.65 10.52 -5.70
C THR A 79 -3.99 10.01 -4.30
N THR A 80 -3.82 10.86 -3.28
CA THR A 80 -4.10 10.45 -1.89
C THR A 80 -5.60 10.29 -1.64
N THR A 81 -6.44 11.12 -2.23
CA THR A 81 -7.91 10.96 -2.16
C THR A 81 -8.36 9.70 -2.90
N PHE A 82 -7.78 9.39 -4.05
CA PHE A 82 -8.02 8.13 -4.75
C PHE A 82 -7.59 6.93 -3.87
N LEU A 83 -6.39 6.99 -3.28
CA LEU A 83 -5.88 5.97 -2.39
C LEU A 83 -6.82 5.74 -1.19
N ALA A 84 -7.35 6.80 -0.59
CA ALA A 84 -8.31 6.69 0.51
C ALA A 84 -9.53 5.84 0.15
N ARG A 85 -10.11 6.07 -1.04
CA ARG A 85 -11.24 5.27 -1.54
C ARG A 85 -10.84 3.83 -1.80
N ALA A 86 -9.69 3.62 -2.44
CA ALA A 86 -9.17 2.26 -2.70
C ALA A 86 -8.91 1.48 -1.41
N LEU A 87 -8.41 2.14 -0.36
CA LEU A 87 -8.20 1.55 0.96
C LEU A 87 -9.53 1.17 1.64
N GLN A 88 -10.55 2.03 1.57
CA GLN A 88 -11.89 1.71 2.10
C GLN A 88 -12.49 0.47 1.44
N GLU A 89 -12.41 0.38 0.11
CA GLU A 89 -12.89 -0.80 -0.63
C GLU A 89 -12.05 -2.05 -0.31
N ALA A 90 -10.72 -1.91 -0.14
CA ALA A 90 -9.86 -3.01 0.26
C ALA A 90 -10.18 -3.49 1.69
N GLN A 91 -10.40 -2.57 2.65
CA GLN A 91 -10.82 -2.91 4.02
C GLN A 91 -12.20 -3.56 4.04
N ALA A 92 -13.14 -3.10 3.21
CA ALA A 92 -14.45 -3.73 3.08
C ALA A 92 -14.37 -5.17 2.54
N ALA A 93 -13.41 -5.44 1.63
CA ALA A 93 -13.22 -6.74 1.01
C ALA A 93 -12.44 -7.73 1.90
N LEU A 94 -11.41 -7.24 2.63
CA LEU A 94 -10.43 -8.07 3.33
C LEU A 94 -10.56 -8.03 4.85
N GLY A 95 -11.31 -7.07 5.40
CA GLY A 95 -11.37 -6.77 6.83
C GLY A 95 -10.56 -5.52 7.19
N ALA A 96 -11.02 -4.79 8.22
CA ALA A 96 -10.41 -3.51 8.64
C ALA A 96 -8.95 -3.68 9.13
N ASP A 97 -8.64 -4.82 9.74
CA ASP A 97 -7.33 -5.13 10.33
C ASP A 97 -6.40 -5.91 9.39
N ALA A 98 -6.83 -6.19 8.15
CA ALA A 98 -6.09 -7.06 7.21
C ALA A 98 -4.72 -6.49 6.81
N PHE A 99 -4.54 -5.18 6.86
CA PHE A 99 -3.30 -4.48 6.51
C PHE A 99 -3.19 -3.15 7.25
N SER A 100 -1.99 -2.57 7.27
CA SER A 100 -1.73 -1.20 7.71
C SER A 100 -1.34 -0.32 6.51
N THR A 101 -1.52 0.98 6.65
CA THR A 101 -1.06 1.96 5.66
C THR A 101 -0.21 3.03 6.32
N VAL A 102 0.89 3.43 5.69
CA VAL A 102 1.68 4.58 6.08
C VAL A 102 1.92 5.50 4.90
N THR A 103 1.79 6.79 5.13
CA THR A 103 2.20 7.85 4.21
C THR A 103 3.42 8.53 4.80
N ILE A 104 4.52 8.55 4.05
CA ILE A 104 5.82 9.08 4.50
C ILE A 104 6.13 10.35 3.74
N GLY A 105 6.37 11.45 4.47
CA GLY A 105 6.90 12.68 3.90
C GLY A 105 8.38 12.50 3.52
N PHE A 106 8.77 12.82 2.28
CA PHE A 106 10.14 12.60 1.83
C PHE A 106 11.00 13.86 1.73
N ASN A 107 10.47 15.02 2.10
CA ASN A 107 11.14 16.32 2.03
C ASN A 107 11.25 17.00 3.40
N PRO A 108 11.89 16.40 4.43
CA PRO A 108 12.15 17.10 5.68
C PRO A 108 13.18 18.24 5.48
N PRO A 109 13.07 19.33 6.25
CA PRO A 109 12.14 19.53 7.39
C PRO A 109 10.74 19.99 6.97
N ALA A 110 10.48 20.27 5.67
CA ALA A 110 9.17 20.76 5.23
C ALA A 110 8.04 19.76 5.57
N ASP A 111 8.26 18.47 5.35
CA ASP A 111 7.33 17.40 5.71
C ASP A 111 7.44 17.03 7.20
N SER A 112 7.40 18.03 8.08
CA SER A 112 7.42 17.82 9.53
C SER A 112 6.16 17.05 10.01
N PRO A 113 6.17 16.44 11.20
CA PRO A 113 4.99 15.78 11.76
C PRO A 113 3.76 16.68 11.78
N GLN A 114 3.94 17.98 12.03
CA GLN A 114 2.85 18.95 11.99
C GLN A 114 2.33 19.19 10.57
N ALA A 115 3.22 19.28 9.58
CA ALA A 115 2.84 19.42 8.17
C ALA A 115 2.08 18.16 7.69
N MET A 116 2.55 16.97 8.05
CA MET A 116 1.88 15.70 7.76
C MET A 116 0.49 15.61 8.42
N ARG A 117 0.34 16.12 9.65
CA ARG A 117 -0.97 16.22 10.31
C ARG A 117 -1.92 17.16 9.58
N THR A 118 -1.42 18.32 9.16
CA THR A 118 -2.21 19.28 8.39
C THR A 118 -2.62 18.69 7.06
N PHE A 119 -1.70 18.03 6.35
CA PHE A 119 -1.99 17.35 5.09
C PHE A 119 -3.11 16.31 5.26
N ALA A 120 -3.02 15.42 6.25
CA ALA A 120 -4.05 14.43 6.53
C ALA A 120 -5.43 15.07 6.78
N ARG A 121 -5.50 16.10 7.62
CA ARG A 121 -6.75 16.81 7.93
C ARG A 121 -7.35 17.53 6.73
N THR A 122 -6.53 18.25 5.96
CA THR A 122 -6.98 19.01 4.80
C THR A 122 -7.62 18.13 3.74
N HIS A 123 -7.13 16.88 3.62
CA HIS A 123 -7.62 15.92 2.64
C HIS A 123 -8.61 14.90 3.21
N GLY A 124 -9.05 15.05 4.48
CA GLY A 124 -10.02 14.16 5.11
C GLY A 124 -9.54 12.71 5.24
N LEU A 125 -8.25 12.51 5.49
CA LEU A 125 -7.59 11.20 5.52
C LEU A 125 -7.57 10.66 6.96
N ASP A 126 -8.74 10.32 7.47
CA ASP A 126 -8.92 9.74 8.81
C ASP A 126 -9.49 8.32 8.68
N LEU A 127 -8.65 7.39 8.24
CA LEU A 127 -8.98 5.98 8.15
C LEU A 127 -8.26 5.18 9.23
N PRO A 128 -8.91 4.15 9.81
CA PRO A 128 -8.27 3.22 10.72
C PRO A 128 -6.99 2.62 10.10
N HIS A 129 -5.93 2.45 10.92
CA HIS A 129 -4.66 1.86 10.52
C HIS A 129 -3.92 2.61 9.41
N TRP A 130 -4.15 3.91 9.26
CA TRP A 130 -3.40 4.77 8.37
C TRP A 130 -2.60 5.81 9.16
N ALA A 131 -1.27 5.69 9.15
CA ALA A 131 -0.37 6.60 9.84
C ALA A 131 0.33 7.55 8.84
N PHE A 132 0.57 8.79 9.28
CA PHE A 132 1.32 9.80 8.54
C PHE A 132 2.63 10.04 9.28
N LEU A 133 3.76 9.82 8.61
CA LEU A 133 5.07 9.71 9.23
C LEU A 133 6.07 10.67 8.58
N SER A 134 6.96 11.20 9.40
CA SER A 134 8.09 12.06 8.99
C SER A 134 9.39 11.38 9.38
N PRO A 135 10.32 11.11 8.43
CA PRO A 135 11.66 10.63 8.73
C PRO A 135 12.57 11.75 9.23
N ASP A 136 13.64 11.39 9.90
CA ASP A 136 14.76 12.30 10.13
C ASP A 136 15.47 12.56 8.79
N SER A 137 15.95 13.78 8.56
CA SER A 137 16.59 14.17 7.27
C SER A 137 17.75 13.25 6.87
N ALA A 138 18.51 12.74 7.84
CA ALA A 138 19.62 11.84 7.60
C ALA A 138 19.19 10.47 7.04
N ASP A 139 17.96 10.03 7.32
CA ASP A 139 17.47 8.70 6.94
C ASP A 139 16.76 8.70 5.58
N VAL A 140 16.33 9.85 5.05
CA VAL A 140 15.52 9.95 3.82
C VAL A 140 16.16 9.21 2.66
N ALA A 141 17.44 9.44 2.40
CA ALA A 141 18.12 8.84 1.26
C ALA A 141 18.22 7.30 1.36
N ALA A 142 18.43 6.77 2.56
CA ALA A 142 18.47 5.33 2.79
C ALA A 142 17.05 4.74 2.71
N LEU A 143 16.09 5.38 3.35
CA LEU A 143 14.68 5.00 3.35
C LEU A 143 14.12 4.92 1.93
N THR A 144 14.21 6.01 1.15
CA THR A 144 13.68 6.05 -0.22
C THR A 144 14.37 5.04 -1.14
N ARG A 145 15.69 4.85 -1.00
CA ARG A 145 16.43 3.82 -1.74
C ARG A 145 15.94 2.40 -1.43
N ASP A 146 15.65 2.08 -0.18
CA ASP A 146 15.16 0.75 0.20
C ASP A 146 13.81 0.43 -0.42
N PHE A 147 12.94 1.43 -0.54
CA PHE A 147 11.66 1.33 -1.24
C PHE A 147 11.78 1.43 -2.77
N GLY A 148 12.97 1.75 -3.30
CA GLY A 148 13.15 2.04 -4.72
C GLY A 148 12.40 3.29 -5.19
N PHE A 149 12.16 4.24 -4.28
CA PHE A 149 11.51 5.51 -4.58
C PHE A 149 12.57 6.53 -5.01
N VAL A 150 12.53 6.91 -6.29
CA VAL A 150 13.45 7.89 -6.88
C VAL A 150 12.70 9.19 -7.14
N TYR A 151 13.30 10.30 -6.76
CA TYR A 151 12.77 11.64 -6.99
C TYR A 151 13.89 12.62 -7.35
N ALA A 152 13.55 13.67 -8.06
CA ALA A 152 14.47 14.74 -8.44
C ALA A 152 13.85 16.11 -8.12
N PRO A 153 14.62 17.08 -7.58
CA PRO A 153 14.13 18.43 -7.35
C PRO A 153 13.91 19.15 -8.70
N THR A 154 12.84 19.91 -8.79
CA THR A 154 12.48 20.77 -9.93
C THR A 154 12.15 22.18 -9.44
N ALA A 155 12.00 23.12 -10.36
CA ALA A 155 11.56 24.48 -10.01
C ALA A 155 10.14 24.52 -9.40
N ALA A 156 9.29 23.52 -9.69
CA ALA A 156 7.92 23.39 -9.21
C ALA A 156 7.75 22.43 -8.00
N GLY A 157 8.86 21.90 -7.44
CA GLY A 157 8.85 20.96 -6.36
C GLY A 157 9.69 19.73 -6.66
N PHE A 158 9.08 18.56 -6.79
CA PHE A 158 9.80 17.31 -7.07
C PHE A 158 9.12 16.55 -8.21
N ASP A 159 9.95 16.00 -9.08
CA ASP A 159 9.54 15.01 -10.07
C ASP A 159 9.83 13.61 -9.50
N HIS A 160 8.87 12.70 -9.57
CA HIS A 160 8.97 11.34 -9.06
C HIS A 160 7.98 10.39 -9.73
N LEU A 161 8.28 9.11 -9.69
CA LEU A 161 7.32 8.08 -10.10
C LEU A 161 6.24 7.96 -9.02
N THR A 162 4.96 8.12 -9.40
CA THR A 162 3.85 7.84 -8.49
C THR A 162 3.78 6.33 -8.25
N GLN A 163 4.10 5.92 -7.02
CA GLN A 163 4.12 4.51 -6.63
C GLN A 163 3.49 4.28 -5.26
N LEU A 164 2.81 3.15 -5.13
CA LEU A 164 2.37 2.57 -3.88
C LEU A 164 3.11 1.25 -3.69
N THR A 165 3.82 1.11 -2.58
CA THR A 165 4.58 -0.10 -2.24
C THR A 165 3.77 -0.99 -1.31
N ILE A 166 3.65 -2.27 -1.65
CA ILE A 166 3.12 -3.31 -0.76
C ILE A 166 4.31 -4.04 -0.15
N VAL A 167 4.33 -4.10 1.18
CA VAL A 167 5.35 -4.77 2.00
C VAL A 167 4.70 -5.97 2.67
N ASP A 168 5.39 -7.10 2.71
CA ASP A 168 4.91 -8.31 3.39
C ASP A 168 5.01 -8.21 4.92
N ALA A 169 4.46 -9.18 5.63
CA ALA A 169 4.48 -9.26 7.08
C ALA A 169 5.90 -9.35 7.70
N ASN A 170 6.91 -9.71 6.90
CA ASN A 170 8.31 -9.80 7.33
C ASN A 170 9.08 -8.50 7.07
N GLY A 171 8.45 -7.49 6.47
CA GLY A 171 9.08 -6.22 6.13
C GLY A 171 9.89 -6.28 4.84
N ARG A 172 9.50 -7.09 3.85
CA ARG A 172 10.10 -7.11 2.51
C ARG A 172 9.16 -6.46 1.51
N VAL A 173 9.71 -5.72 0.56
CA VAL A 173 8.96 -5.18 -0.57
C VAL A 173 8.38 -6.34 -1.37
N PHE A 174 7.06 -6.45 -1.39
CA PHE A 174 6.35 -7.54 -2.08
C PHE A 174 5.95 -7.15 -3.50
N ARG A 175 5.40 -5.92 -3.67
CA ARG A 175 4.94 -5.43 -4.97
C ARG A 175 4.95 -3.91 -5.05
N GLN A 176 5.12 -3.39 -6.26
CA GLN A 176 4.96 -1.97 -6.57
C GLN A 176 3.73 -1.77 -7.45
N ILE A 177 2.93 -0.75 -7.17
CA ILE A 177 1.78 -0.31 -7.98
C ILE A 177 2.06 1.12 -8.43
N TYR A 178 1.84 1.41 -9.70
CA TYR A 178 2.18 2.68 -10.32
C TYR A 178 0.97 3.43 -10.84
N GLY A 179 1.10 4.76 -10.90
CA GLY A 179 0.11 5.67 -11.44
C GLY A 179 -0.71 6.40 -10.38
N ASP A 180 -1.31 7.51 -10.82
CA ASP A 180 -2.16 8.36 -9.97
C ASP A 180 -3.48 7.67 -9.61
N THR A 181 -3.89 6.75 -10.47
CA THR A 181 -5.02 5.84 -10.29
C THR A 181 -4.64 4.45 -10.77
N PHE A 182 -5.24 3.43 -10.19
CA PHE A 182 -5.02 2.02 -10.55
C PHE A 182 -6.30 1.21 -10.37
N ALA A 183 -6.42 0.08 -11.07
CA ALA A 183 -7.54 -0.82 -10.88
C ALA A 183 -7.49 -1.47 -9.50
N LEU A 184 -8.61 -1.49 -8.78
CA LEU A 184 -8.70 -2.03 -7.42
C LEU A 184 -8.14 -3.46 -7.26
N PRO A 185 -8.27 -4.39 -8.22
CA PRO A 185 -7.61 -5.70 -8.17
C PRO A 185 -6.08 -5.65 -8.06
N MET A 186 -5.43 -4.59 -8.54
CA MET A 186 -3.97 -4.43 -8.41
C MET A 186 -3.55 -4.22 -6.96
N LEU A 187 -4.44 -3.68 -6.12
CA LEU A 187 -4.24 -3.53 -4.69
C LEU A 187 -4.71 -4.77 -3.92
N VAL A 188 -5.97 -5.16 -4.11
CA VAL A 188 -6.60 -6.23 -3.32
C VAL A 188 -6.03 -7.61 -3.64
N GLY A 189 -5.65 -7.87 -4.90
CA GLY A 189 -5.05 -9.15 -5.30
C GLY A 189 -3.81 -9.51 -4.50
N PRO A 190 -2.76 -8.68 -4.50
CA PRO A 190 -1.55 -8.91 -3.70
C PRO A 190 -1.81 -8.96 -2.19
N LEU A 191 -2.70 -8.12 -1.66
CA LEU A 191 -3.06 -8.16 -0.24
C LEU A 191 -3.74 -9.48 0.12
N LYS A 192 -4.64 -9.96 -0.75
CA LYS A 192 -5.28 -11.28 -0.61
C LYS A 192 -4.25 -12.41 -0.66
N GLU A 193 -3.30 -12.35 -1.59
CA GLU A 193 -2.20 -13.31 -1.69
C GLU A 193 -1.39 -13.38 -0.39
N LEU A 194 -1.01 -12.23 0.17
CA LEU A 194 -0.29 -12.15 1.44
C LEU A 194 -1.11 -12.64 2.64
N ALA A 195 -2.41 -12.35 2.66
CA ALA A 195 -3.30 -12.77 3.74
C ALA A 195 -3.57 -14.30 3.71
N THR A 196 -3.59 -14.92 2.53
CA THR A 196 -3.89 -16.35 2.36
C THR A 196 -2.65 -17.23 2.30
N GLY A 197 -1.52 -16.70 1.86
CA GLY A 197 -0.25 -17.42 1.68
C GLY A 197 0.53 -17.72 2.97
N ALA A 198 0.23 -17.04 4.08
CA ALA A 198 0.80 -17.38 5.38
C ALA A 198 -0.08 -18.45 6.07
N PRO A 199 0.42 -19.65 6.41
CA PRO A 199 -0.29 -20.61 7.23
C PRO A 199 -0.30 -20.14 8.69
N ALA A 200 -1.08 -19.08 8.99
CA ALA A 200 -1.41 -18.80 10.38
C ALA A 200 -2.30 -19.96 10.88
N PRO A 201 -1.99 -20.59 12.01
CA PRO A 201 -2.86 -21.61 12.56
C PRO A 201 -4.22 -21.00 12.79
N VAL A 202 -5.28 -21.66 12.28
CA VAL A 202 -6.67 -21.26 12.51
C VAL A 202 -6.96 -21.47 13.99
N GLN A 203 -6.81 -20.39 14.78
CA GLN A 203 -6.91 -20.49 16.24
C GLN A 203 -8.36 -20.46 16.74
N ASN A 204 -9.31 -20.02 15.90
CA ASN A 204 -10.73 -19.97 16.25
C ASN A 204 -11.62 -19.92 15.01
N LEU A 205 -12.94 -20.18 15.21
CA LEU A 205 -13.95 -20.17 14.15
C LEU A 205 -14.06 -18.81 13.44
N ALA A 206 -13.86 -17.70 14.16
CA ALA A 206 -13.93 -16.36 13.58
C ALA A 206 -12.81 -16.15 12.54
N ALA A 207 -11.57 -16.58 12.84
CA ALA A 207 -10.46 -16.51 11.89
C ALA A 207 -10.69 -17.40 10.65
N LEU A 208 -11.36 -18.55 10.81
CA LEU A 208 -11.76 -19.40 9.69
C LEU A 208 -12.80 -18.71 8.79
N ILE A 209 -13.82 -18.11 9.38
CA ILE A 209 -14.87 -17.40 8.65
C ILE A 209 -14.28 -16.22 7.86
N GLU A 210 -13.38 -15.43 8.48
CA GLU A 210 -12.73 -14.32 7.80
C GLU A 210 -11.87 -14.79 6.63
N ARG A 211 -11.12 -15.89 6.79
CA ARG A 211 -10.33 -16.49 5.72
C ARG A 211 -11.18 -17.00 4.56
N VAL A 212 -12.31 -17.63 4.84
CA VAL A 212 -13.28 -18.06 3.82
C VAL A 212 -13.89 -16.85 3.11
N ARG A 213 -14.24 -15.79 3.84
CA ARG A 213 -14.75 -14.54 3.28
C ARG A 213 -13.77 -13.93 2.28
N ILE A 214 -12.49 -13.82 2.65
CA ILE A 214 -11.42 -13.30 1.77
C ILE A 214 -11.30 -14.14 0.50
N LEU A 215 -11.31 -15.47 0.60
CA LEU A 215 -11.19 -16.37 -0.55
C LEU A 215 -12.40 -16.28 -1.50
N CYS A 216 -13.59 -16.07 -0.97
CA CYS A 216 -14.85 -16.06 -1.74
C CYS A 216 -15.22 -14.66 -2.28
N THR A 217 -14.37 -13.65 -2.10
CA THR A 217 -14.62 -12.30 -2.59
C THR A 217 -14.10 -12.14 -4.03
N VAL A 218 -14.97 -11.73 -4.95
CA VAL A 218 -14.67 -11.50 -6.38
C VAL A 218 -14.90 -10.03 -6.74
N TYR A 219 -14.02 -9.49 -7.57
CA TYR A 219 -14.16 -8.13 -8.09
C TYR A 219 -15.23 -8.08 -9.19
N ASP A 220 -16.19 -7.17 -9.01
CA ASP A 220 -17.23 -6.86 -10.01
C ASP A 220 -16.82 -5.61 -10.80
N PRO A 221 -16.40 -5.75 -12.08
CA PRO A 221 -15.92 -4.64 -12.88
C PRO A 221 -17.01 -3.63 -13.23
N LEU A 222 -18.30 -4.01 -13.19
CA LEU A 222 -19.42 -3.11 -13.51
C LEU A 222 -19.70 -2.14 -12.36
N SER A 223 -19.59 -2.61 -11.11
CA SER A 223 -19.80 -1.77 -9.93
C SER A 223 -18.50 -1.19 -9.36
N GLY A 224 -17.32 -1.65 -9.83
CA GLY A 224 -16.01 -1.26 -9.30
C GLY A 224 -15.75 -1.74 -7.87
N ARG A 225 -16.51 -2.71 -7.36
CA ARG A 225 -16.48 -3.16 -5.96
C ARG A 225 -16.24 -4.65 -5.84
N TYR A 226 -15.74 -5.05 -4.67
CA TYR A 226 -15.64 -6.46 -4.29
C TYR A 226 -16.95 -6.94 -3.70
N ARG A 227 -17.46 -8.10 -4.22
CA ARG A 227 -18.68 -8.75 -3.74
C ARG A 227 -18.41 -10.20 -3.39
N LEU A 228 -19.14 -10.71 -2.39
CA LEU A 228 -19.13 -12.15 -2.08
C LEU A 228 -19.70 -12.94 -3.25
N ASN A 229 -18.98 -13.97 -3.69
CA ASN A 229 -19.46 -14.89 -4.71
C ASN A 229 -20.35 -15.96 -4.08
N TYR A 230 -21.65 -15.72 -4.11
CA TYR A 230 -22.63 -16.68 -3.61
C TYR A 230 -22.74 -17.96 -4.46
N ALA A 231 -22.31 -17.92 -5.74
CA ALA A 231 -22.36 -19.09 -6.62
C ALA A 231 -21.55 -20.25 -6.05
N LEU A 232 -20.35 -19.97 -5.49
CA LEU A 232 -19.51 -20.99 -4.86
C LEU A 232 -20.23 -21.70 -3.70
N PHE A 233 -20.97 -20.95 -2.88
CA PHE A 233 -21.73 -21.54 -1.76
C PHE A 233 -22.88 -22.42 -2.26
N ILE A 234 -23.56 -22.01 -3.34
CA ILE A 234 -24.63 -22.78 -3.97
C ILE A 234 -24.07 -24.08 -4.57
N GLU A 235 -22.93 -24.03 -5.24
CA GLU A 235 -22.26 -25.20 -5.82
C GLU A 235 -21.81 -26.20 -4.75
N ILE A 236 -21.21 -25.72 -3.65
CA ILE A 236 -20.81 -26.58 -2.52
C ILE A 236 -22.05 -27.22 -1.89
N PHE A 237 -23.12 -26.45 -1.66
CA PHE A 237 -24.35 -26.97 -1.07
C PHE A 237 -25.01 -28.01 -1.98
N ALA A 238 -25.08 -27.75 -3.28
CA ALA A 238 -25.60 -28.70 -4.26
C ALA A 238 -24.78 -30.00 -4.28
N GLY A 239 -23.44 -29.89 -4.31
CA GLY A 239 -22.54 -31.05 -4.27
C GLY A 239 -22.73 -31.89 -2.99
N LEU A 240 -22.77 -31.24 -1.83
CA LEU A 240 -22.99 -31.94 -0.55
C LEU A 240 -24.39 -32.59 -0.48
N SER A 241 -25.42 -31.95 -1.05
CA SER A 241 -26.77 -32.51 -1.11
C SER A 241 -26.84 -33.77 -1.98
N ILE A 242 -26.17 -33.76 -3.14
CA ILE A 242 -26.06 -34.91 -4.03
C ILE A 242 -25.30 -36.06 -3.34
N LEU A 243 -24.11 -35.77 -2.78
CA LEU A 243 -23.35 -36.79 -2.08
C LEU A 243 -24.09 -37.37 -0.87
N GLY A 244 -24.78 -36.53 -0.11
CA GLY A 244 -25.61 -36.94 1.03
C GLY A 244 -26.77 -37.85 0.60
N SER A 245 -27.45 -37.52 -0.50
CA SER A 245 -28.54 -38.33 -1.06
C SER A 245 -28.03 -39.70 -1.52
N VAL A 246 -26.91 -39.74 -2.22
CA VAL A 246 -26.28 -41.01 -2.67
C VAL A 246 -25.86 -41.86 -1.47
N ALA A 247 -25.19 -41.27 -0.48
CA ALA A 247 -24.77 -41.96 0.72
C ALA A 247 -25.95 -42.52 1.52
N TRP A 248 -27.04 -41.72 1.65
CA TRP A 248 -28.26 -42.16 2.29
C TRP A 248 -28.93 -43.30 1.54
N PHE A 249 -29.01 -43.23 0.21
CA PHE A 249 -29.56 -44.30 -0.63
C PHE A 249 -28.75 -45.59 -0.46
N LEU A 250 -27.43 -45.54 -0.59
CA LEU A 250 -26.55 -46.71 -0.45
C LEU A 250 -26.64 -47.34 0.95
N THR A 251 -26.64 -46.51 1.98
CA THR A 251 -26.77 -47.01 3.37
C THR A 251 -28.15 -47.61 3.65
N SER A 252 -29.22 -47.02 3.09
CA SER A 252 -30.57 -47.52 3.24
C SER A 252 -30.76 -48.88 2.52
N GLU A 253 -30.20 -49.01 1.31
CA GLU A 253 -30.26 -50.27 0.55
C GLU A 253 -29.45 -51.36 1.23
N TRP A 254 -28.23 -51.05 1.70
CA TRP A 254 -27.44 -52.00 2.48
C TRP A 254 -28.12 -52.47 3.76
N ARG A 255 -28.82 -51.60 4.49
CA ARG A 255 -29.60 -51.95 5.68
C ARG A 255 -30.83 -52.83 5.31
N ARG A 256 -31.46 -52.58 4.17
CA ARG A 256 -32.57 -53.42 3.67
C ARG A 256 -32.11 -54.83 3.35
N GLN A 257 -31.01 -54.97 2.65
CA GLN A 257 -30.43 -56.27 2.28
C GLN A 257 -30.01 -57.06 3.53
N ARG A 258 -29.44 -56.44 4.54
CA ARG A 258 -29.08 -57.10 5.81
C ARG A 258 -30.28 -57.54 6.66
N ARG A 259 -31.48 -56.99 6.45
CA ARG A 259 -32.70 -57.40 7.16
C ARG A 259 -33.46 -58.50 6.43
N ALA A 260 -33.14 -58.74 5.18
CA ALA A 260 -33.75 -59.76 4.35
C ALA A 260 -32.95 -61.10 4.31
N ALA A 261 -31.69 -61.07 4.79
CA ALA A 261 -30.85 -62.25 5.03
C ALA A 261 -30.91 -62.70 6.51
#